data_b77fa9cb66607bf1cf0ee9e481cd4cd2
#
_entry.id   b77fa9cb66607bf1cf0ee9e481cd4cd2
#
_cell.length_a   1.000
_cell.length_b   1.000
_cell.length_c   1.000
_cell.angle_alpha   90.00
_cell.angle_beta   90.00
_cell.angle_gamma   90.00
#
_symmetry.space_group_name_H-M   'P 1'
#
loop_
_entity.id
_entity.type
_entity.pdbx_description
1 polymer ?
#
loop_
_entity_poly.entity_id
_entity_poly.type
_entity_poly.pdbx_seq_one_letter_code
_entity_poly.pdbx_strand_id
1 'polypeptide(L)'
;MGAARVILALSLPGGYALPIGMCVLLMILVFIALYLLSLARTQSERELRALLQRDPRLYIERLENNRRLKLVFRPAVLLLYKLEGYMSLGDGGKCRELIAKLDGMKLQPRDRLQFYQTKLSFYAYAGDGEQAKETLTQLEDFLHKSGADEVDQYKKLLRQARQIVAVYVDKDISMLPKLQRQAAATKDGADRGLLQFRIAKLSHYAGDEDQAEVYLNRAAKNLKNTAYSVIIDSALEDHSVLERY
;
A
#
# COMPACT_ATOMS: atom_id res chain seq x y z
N MET A 1 50.23 -39.09 -24.73
CA MET A 1 49.93 -37.70 -24.36
C MET A 1 48.70 -37.68 -23.46
N GLY A 2 48.92 -37.61 -22.16
CA GLY A 2 47.81 -37.61 -21.16
C GLY A 2 47.32 -36.18 -20.94
N ALA A 3 46.05 -35.91 -21.26
CA ALA A 3 45.42 -34.67 -20.95
C ALA A 3 45.13 -34.60 -19.43
N ALA A 4 45.91 -33.79 -18.72
CA ALA A 4 45.67 -33.49 -17.32
C ALA A 4 44.31 -32.76 -17.20
N ARG A 5 43.28 -33.45 -16.66
CA ARG A 5 42.01 -32.82 -16.25
C ARG A 5 42.32 -32.00 -15.01
N VAL A 6 42.42 -30.70 -15.16
CA VAL A 6 42.45 -29.77 -14.02
C VAL A 6 41.06 -29.79 -13.39
N ILE A 7 40.93 -30.52 -12.29
CA ILE A 7 39.71 -30.49 -11.49
C ILE A 7 39.85 -29.28 -10.54
N LEU A 8 39.29 -28.15 -10.90
CA LEU A 8 39.08 -27.05 -9.98
C LEU A 8 38.03 -27.47 -8.96
N ALA A 9 38.36 -27.58 -7.70
CA ALA A 9 37.47 -27.93 -6.61
C ALA A 9 37.39 -26.77 -5.61
N LEU A 10 36.18 -26.38 -5.22
CA LEU A 10 35.96 -25.49 -4.06
C LEU A 10 35.97 -26.35 -2.78
N SER A 11 36.88 -26.05 -1.85
CA SER A 11 36.95 -26.72 -0.56
C SER A 11 35.96 -26.11 0.43
N LEU A 12 35.08 -26.93 0.98
CA LEU A 12 34.21 -26.59 2.11
C LEU A 12 34.91 -26.88 3.43
N PRO A 13 34.61 -26.15 4.53
CA PRO A 13 35.12 -26.48 5.86
C PRO A 13 34.62 -27.89 6.24
N GLY A 14 35.56 -28.84 6.30
CA GLY A 14 35.28 -30.29 6.49
C GLY A 14 35.97 -31.20 5.47
N GLY A 15 36.78 -30.68 4.53
CA GLY A 15 37.61 -31.48 3.64
C GLY A 15 36.93 -32.14 2.42
N TYR A 16 35.69 -31.81 2.14
CA TYR A 16 34.98 -32.31 0.98
C TYR A 16 35.13 -31.38 -0.24
N ALA A 17 35.84 -31.81 -1.25
CA ALA A 17 35.96 -31.09 -2.52
C ALA A 17 34.76 -31.41 -3.42
N LEU A 18 33.85 -30.44 -3.64
CA LEU A 18 32.78 -30.57 -4.59
C LEU A 18 33.27 -30.32 -6.01
N PRO A 19 32.99 -31.20 -7.00
CA PRO A 19 33.32 -30.94 -8.38
C PRO A 19 32.64 -29.65 -8.85
N ILE A 20 33.34 -28.80 -9.58
CA ILE A 20 32.82 -27.51 -10.10
C ILE A 20 31.48 -27.70 -10.82
N GLY A 21 31.28 -28.77 -11.58
CA GLY A 21 30.03 -29.07 -12.24
C GLY A 21 28.83 -29.20 -11.26
N MET A 22 29.08 -29.74 -10.05
CA MET A 22 28.05 -29.86 -9.02
C MET A 22 27.73 -28.49 -8.37
N CYS A 23 28.71 -27.63 -8.19
CA CYS A 23 28.50 -26.27 -7.71
C CYS A 23 27.67 -25.44 -8.72
N VAL A 24 27.97 -25.57 -10.01
CA VAL A 24 27.22 -24.91 -11.08
C VAL A 24 25.78 -25.42 -11.12
N LEU A 25 25.57 -26.72 -11.03
CA LEU A 25 24.23 -27.33 -10.99
C LEU A 25 23.42 -26.83 -9.78
N LEU A 26 24.01 -26.78 -8.59
CA LEU A 26 23.37 -26.26 -7.39
C LEU A 26 23.00 -24.77 -7.54
N MET A 27 23.88 -23.94 -8.12
CA MET A 27 23.55 -22.55 -8.39
C MET A 27 22.36 -22.42 -9.35
N ILE A 28 22.32 -23.20 -10.42
CA ILE A 28 21.20 -23.19 -11.38
C ILE A 28 19.89 -23.59 -10.66
N LEU A 29 19.91 -24.61 -9.84
CA LEU A 29 18.72 -25.05 -9.06
C LEU A 29 18.24 -23.96 -8.10
N VAL A 30 19.17 -23.28 -7.42
CA VAL A 30 18.83 -22.14 -6.55
C VAL A 30 18.21 -21.00 -7.33
N PHE A 31 18.77 -20.64 -8.50
CA PHE A 31 18.18 -19.60 -9.36
C PHE A 31 16.79 -19.97 -9.85
N ILE A 32 16.58 -21.23 -10.27
CA ILE A 32 15.25 -21.71 -10.67
C ILE A 32 14.27 -21.64 -9.48
N ALA A 33 14.67 -22.08 -8.29
CA ALA A 33 13.83 -22.01 -7.10
C ALA A 33 13.45 -20.57 -6.74
N LEU A 34 14.40 -19.63 -6.75
CA LEU A 34 14.16 -18.21 -6.51
C LEU A 34 13.24 -17.59 -7.55
N TYR A 35 13.42 -17.95 -8.82
CA TYR A 35 12.55 -17.52 -9.92
C TYR A 35 11.11 -18.01 -9.74
N LEU A 36 10.92 -19.30 -9.44
CA LEU A 36 9.59 -19.88 -9.18
C LEU A 36 8.94 -19.25 -7.95
N LEU A 37 9.70 -18.99 -6.89
CA LEU A 37 9.20 -18.30 -5.70
C LEU A 37 8.76 -16.87 -6.02
N SER A 38 9.52 -16.15 -6.86
CA SER A 38 9.17 -14.81 -7.33
C SER A 38 7.88 -14.80 -8.15
N LEU A 39 7.71 -15.78 -9.06
CA LEU A 39 6.47 -15.94 -9.83
C LEU A 39 5.27 -16.23 -8.92
N ALA A 40 5.43 -17.17 -8.00
CA ALA A 40 4.37 -17.54 -7.03
C ALA A 40 3.97 -16.33 -6.18
N ARG A 41 4.94 -15.50 -5.78
CA ARG A 41 4.70 -14.26 -5.04
C ARG A 41 3.87 -13.27 -5.86
N THR A 42 4.31 -12.98 -7.10
CA THR A 42 3.63 -12.02 -7.97
C THR A 42 2.20 -12.47 -8.29
N GLN A 43 2.01 -13.76 -8.56
CA GLN A 43 0.67 -14.32 -8.79
C GLN A 43 -0.20 -14.18 -7.53
N SER A 44 0.31 -14.57 -6.36
CA SER A 44 -0.42 -14.45 -5.09
C SER A 44 -0.77 -12.98 -4.77
N GLU A 45 0.12 -12.02 -5.04
CA GLU A 45 -0.16 -10.59 -4.86
C GLU A 45 -1.31 -10.12 -5.77
N ARG A 46 -1.35 -10.56 -7.03
CA ARG A 46 -2.43 -10.23 -7.98
C ARG A 46 -3.77 -10.82 -7.53
N GLU A 47 -3.77 -12.10 -7.15
CA GLU A 47 -4.97 -12.78 -6.64
C GLU A 47 -5.50 -12.10 -5.37
N LEU A 48 -4.62 -11.77 -4.42
CA LEU A 48 -4.99 -11.09 -3.18
C LEU A 48 -5.56 -9.69 -3.45
N ARG A 49 -4.96 -8.90 -4.35
CA ARG A 49 -5.49 -7.58 -4.70
C ARG A 49 -6.88 -7.67 -5.34
N ALA A 50 -7.08 -8.60 -6.27
CA ALA A 50 -8.38 -8.82 -6.89
C ALA A 50 -9.44 -9.26 -5.85
N LEU A 51 -9.03 -10.11 -4.90
CA LEU A 51 -9.90 -10.59 -3.84
C LEU A 51 -10.26 -9.48 -2.85
N LEU A 52 -9.31 -8.63 -2.46
CA LEU A 52 -9.54 -7.47 -1.58
C LEU A 52 -10.60 -6.53 -2.16
N GLN A 53 -10.56 -6.29 -3.48
CA GLN A 53 -11.54 -5.43 -4.15
C GLN A 53 -12.93 -6.07 -4.25
N ARG A 54 -13.00 -7.40 -4.39
CA ARG A 54 -14.25 -8.12 -4.62
C ARG A 54 -14.93 -8.55 -3.32
N ASP A 55 -14.17 -9.12 -2.39
CA ASP A 55 -14.65 -9.68 -1.13
C ASP A 55 -13.57 -9.58 -0.04
N PRO A 56 -13.58 -8.50 0.76
CA PRO A 56 -12.61 -8.32 1.84
C PRO A 56 -12.69 -9.38 2.94
N ARG A 57 -13.86 -10.03 3.15
CA ARG A 57 -14.01 -11.09 4.16
C ARG A 57 -13.27 -12.35 3.71
N LEU A 58 -13.51 -12.77 2.47
CA LEU A 58 -12.81 -13.91 1.88
C LEU A 58 -11.29 -13.65 1.75
N TYR A 59 -10.90 -12.40 1.51
CA TYR A 59 -9.49 -11.97 1.53
C TYR A 59 -8.82 -12.23 2.88
N ILE A 60 -9.45 -11.82 4.00
CA ILE A 60 -8.93 -12.08 5.35
C ILE A 60 -8.87 -13.59 5.63
N GLU A 61 -9.93 -14.32 5.32
CA GLU A 61 -9.97 -15.78 5.48
C GLU A 61 -8.81 -16.45 4.71
N ARG A 62 -8.56 -16.01 3.48
CA ARG A 62 -7.46 -16.53 2.65
C ARG A 62 -6.09 -16.26 3.28
N LEU A 63 -5.88 -15.06 3.85
CA LEU A 63 -4.64 -14.71 4.54
C LEU A 63 -4.40 -15.53 5.80
N GLU A 64 -5.46 -15.92 6.50
CA GLU A 64 -5.37 -16.68 7.75
C GLU A 64 -5.14 -18.17 7.53
N ASN A 65 -5.87 -18.75 6.58
CA ASN A 65 -5.95 -20.19 6.38
C ASN A 65 -4.94 -20.74 5.35
N ASN A 66 -4.41 -19.88 4.46
CA ASN A 66 -3.52 -20.38 3.41
C ASN A 66 -2.05 -20.47 3.88
N ARG A 67 -1.62 -21.70 4.18
CA ARG A 67 -0.22 -21.98 4.58
C ARG A 67 0.81 -21.60 3.51
N ARG A 68 0.46 -21.66 2.21
CA ARG A 68 1.39 -21.31 1.12
C ARG A 68 1.77 -19.83 1.17
N LEU A 69 0.86 -18.94 1.57
CA LEU A 69 1.17 -17.52 1.72
C LEU A 69 2.25 -17.27 2.77
N LYS A 70 2.29 -18.07 3.84
CA LYS A 70 3.32 -18.00 4.89
C LYS A 70 4.72 -18.44 4.41
N LEU A 71 4.78 -19.21 3.32
CA LEU A 71 6.06 -19.59 2.69
C LEU A 71 6.55 -18.52 1.70
N VAL A 72 5.61 -17.83 1.06
CA VAL A 72 5.90 -16.85 -0.01
C VAL A 72 6.13 -15.44 0.55
N PHE A 73 5.40 -15.09 1.61
CA PHE A 73 5.47 -13.75 2.20
C PHE A 73 6.08 -13.77 3.61
N ARG A 74 6.84 -12.72 3.90
CA ARG A 74 7.36 -12.49 5.25
C ARG A 74 6.20 -12.17 6.22
N PRO A 75 6.33 -12.50 7.51
CA PRO A 75 5.28 -12.24 8.50
C PRO A 75 4.81 -10.78 8.53
N ALA A 76 5.73 -9.82 8.41
CA ALA A 76 5.39 -8.39 8.36
C ALA A 76 4.50 -8.04 7.17
N VAL A 77 4.78 -8.58 5.97
CA VAL A 77 3.98 -8.35 4.77
C VAL A 77 2.56 -8.92 4.92
N LEU A 78 2.44 -10.10 5.53
CA LEU A 78 1.12 -10.68 5.81
C LEU A 78 0.31 -9.84 6.82
N LEU A 79 0.97 -9.23 7.81
CA LEU A 79 0.30 -8.32 8.74
C LEU A 79 -0.14 -7.03 8.04
N LEU A 80 0.66 -6.48 7.12
CA LEU A 80 0.28 -5.33 6.30
C LEU A 80 -0.95 -5.64 5.43
N TYR A 81 -0.97 -6.80 4.78
CA TYR A 81 -2.14 -7.22 4.01
C TYR A 81 -3.38 -7.42 4.88
N LYS A 82 -3.22 -7.99 6.09
CA LYS A 82 -4.35 -8.07 7.05
C LYS A 82 -4.84 -6.70 7.46
N LEU A 83 -3.94 -5.74 7.70
CA LEU A 83 -4.31 -4.36 8.03
C LEU A 83 -5.15 -3.75 6.90
N GLU A 84 -4.73 -3.87 5.65
CA GLU A 84 -5.49 -3.40 4.48
C GLU A 84 -6.89 -4.06 4.40
N GLY A 85 -6.95 -5.37 4.66
CA GLY A 85 -8.22 -6.11 4.67
C GLY A 85 -9.18 -5.66 5.77
N TYR A 86 -8.69 -5.49 7.00
CA TYR A 86 -9.53 -5.01 8.11
C TYR A 86 -9.92 -3.53 7.94
N MET A 87 -9.08 -2.70 7.33
CA MET A 87 -9.48 -1.34 6.92
C MET A 87 -10.66 -1.38 5.94
N SER A 88 -10.61 -2.27 4.94
CA SER A 88 -11.70 -2.44 3.97
C SER A 88 -12.98 -3.00 4.60
N LEU A 89 -12.88 -3.71 5.72
CA LEU A 89 -14.03 -4.19 6.51
C LEU A 89 -14.54 -3.16 7.52
N GLY A 90 -13.85 -2.04 7.71
CA GLY A 90 -14.18 -1.05 8.74
C GLY A 90 -13.91 -1.51 10.18
N ASP A 91 -13.13 -2.61 10.39
CA ASP A 91 -12.79 -3.10 11.72
C ASP A 91 -11.62 -2.31 12.33
N GLY A 92 -11.94 -1.13 12.85
CA GLY A 92 -10.96 -0.23 13.47
C GLY A 92 -10.26 -0.84 14.69
N GLY A 93 -10.90 -1.77 15.40
CA GLY A 93 -10.30 -2.48 16.55
C GLY A 93 -9.13 -3.35 16.10
N LYS A 94 -9.35 -4.20 15.11
CA LYS A 94 -8.32 -5.04 14.51
C LYS A 94 -7.22 -4.23 13.83
N CYS A 95 -7.57 -3.10 13.22
CA CYS A 95 -6.56 -2.20 12.63
C CYS A 95 -5.60 -1.67 13.69
N ARG A 96 -6.10 -1.16 14.83
CA ARG A 96 -5.24 -0.65 15.93
C ARG A 96 -4.35 -1.74 16.53
N GLU A 97 -4.88 -2.95 16.72
CA GLU A 97 -4.11 -4.11 17.19
C GLU A 97 -2.93 -4.42 16.25
N LEU A 98 -3.19 -4.45 14.93
CA LEU A 98 -2.17 -4.74 13.92
C LEU A 98 -1.16 -3.61 13.78
N ILE A 99 -1.58 -2.35 13.88
CA ILE A 99 -0.70 -1.18 13.87
C ILE A 99 0.27 -1.26 15.06
N ALA A 100 -0.23 -1.48 16.27
CA ALA A 100 0.62 -1.61 17.47
C ALA A 100 1.65 -2.75 17.32
N LYS A 101 1.24 -3.88 16.73
CA LYS A 101 2.14 -5.00 16.45
C LYS A 101 3.21 -4.67 15.42
N LEU A 102 2.85 -3.99 14.33
CA LEU A 102 3.78 -3.58 13.28
C LEU A 102 4.76 -2.50 13.75
N ASP A 103 4.31 -1.56 14.60
CA ASP A 103 5.18 -0.54 15.22
C ASP A 103 6.30 -1.18 16.05
N GLY A 104 6.02 -2.28 16.76
CA GLY A 104 7.00 -3.02 17.54
C GLY A 104 7.94 -3.92 16.71
N MET A 105 7.73 -4.04 15.39
CA MET A 105 8.54 -4.93 14.55
C MET A 105 9.69 -4.22 13.84
N LYS A 106 10.82 -4.93 13.67
CA LYS A 106 11.89 -4.49 12.77
C LYS A 106 11.49 -4.74 11.33
N LEU A 107 10.90 -3.73 10.68
CA LEU A 107 10.48 -3.79 9.28
C LEU A 107 11.63 -3.49 8.34
N GLN A 108 11.64 -4.13 7.15
CA GLN A 108 12.53 -3.71 6.07
C GLN A 108 12.10 -2.34 5.53
N PRO A 109 13.00 -1.55 4.91
CA PRO A 109 12.69 -0.18 4.47
C PRO A 109 11.42 -0.08 3.61
N ARG A 110 11.24 -0.99 2.65
CA ARG A 110 10.06 -1.04 1.78
C ARG A 110 8.77 -1.32 2.57
N ASP A 111 8.81 -2.28 3.51
CA ASP A 111 7.65 -2.64 4.31
C ASP A 111 7.29 -1.52 5.29
N ARG A 112 8.31 -0.83 5.84
CA ARG A 112 8.12 0.32 6.72
C ARG A 112 7.47 1.49 5.99
N LEU A 113 7.87 1.74 4.75
CA LEU A 113 7.26 2.75 3.91
C LEU A 113 5.77 2.45 3.67
N GLN A 114 5.45 1.22 3.25
CA GLN A 114 4.06 0.78 3.07
C GLN A 114 3.28 0.88 4.38
N PHE A 115 3.90 0.50 5.50
CA PHE A 115 3.27 0.59 6.82
C PHE A 115 2.90 2.03 7.18
N TYR A 116 3.81 3.00 7.03
CA TYR A 116 3.49 4.41 7.31
C TYR A 116 2.37 4.94 6.41
N GLN A 117 2.35 4.58 5.13
CA GLN A 117 1.28 4.98 4.22
C GLN A 117 -0.09 4.42 4.66
N THR A 118 -0.13 3.13 5.02
CA THR A 118 -1.36 2.47 5.45
C THR A 118 -1.83 2.99 6.81
N LYS A 119 -0.89 3.18 7.77
CA LYS A 119 -1.14 3.75 9.10
C LYS A 119 -1.69 5.18 9.01
N LEU A 120 -1.08 6.02 8.18
CA LEU A 120 -1.55 7.38 7.92
C LEU A 120 -2.98 7.39 7.35
N SER A 121 -3.24 6.58 6.34
CA SER A 121 -4.57 6.48 5.74
C SER A 121 -5.60 6.02 6.77
N PHE A 122 -5.26 5.01 7.59
CA PHE A 122 -6.15 4.53 8.65
C PHE A 122 -6.53 5.64 9.62
N TYR A 123 -5.56 6.35 10.20
CA TYR A 123 -5.86 7.38 11.18
C TYR A 123 -6.58 8.58 10.58
N ALA A 124 -6.22 8.99 9.37
CA ALA A 124 -6.90 10.07 8.68
C ALA A 124 -8.38 9.75 8.41
N TYR A 125 -8.70 8.52 7.98
CA TYR A 125 -10.07 8.10 7.71
C TYR A 125 -10.85 7.75 8.99
N ALA A 126 -10.17 7.36 10.06
CA ALA A 126 -10.78 7.12 11.36
C ALA A 126 -11.06 8.42 12.14
N GLY A 127 -10.67 9.60 11.60
CA GLY A 127 -10.82 10.89 12.26
C GLY A 127 -9.82 11.16 13.40
N ASP A 128 -8.78 10.31 13.53
CA ASP A 128 -7.73 10.48 14.54
C ASP A 128 -6.62 11.39 13.95
N GLY A 129 -6.90 12.69 13.95
CA GLY A 129 -6.03 13.69 13.33
C GLY A 129 -4.66 13.81 13.99
N GLU A 130 -4.56 13.59 15.30
CA GLU A 130 -3.28 13.62 16.02
C GLU A 130 -2.36 12.50 15.55
N GLN A 131 -2.86 11.26 15.56
CA GLN A 131 -2.10 10.09 15.09
C GLN A 131 -1.77 10.16 13.59
N ALA A 132 -2.65 10.75 12.79
CA ALA A 132 -2.38 10.96 11.37
C ALA A 132 -1.20 11.93 11.15
N LYS A 133 -1.17 13.08 11.87
CA LYS A 133 -0.08 14.06 11.79
C LYS A 133 1.24 13.49 12.32
N GLU A 134 1.20 12.78 13.42
CA GLU A 134 2.38 12.09 13.96
C GLU A 134 2.93 11.07 12.96
N THR A 135 2.05 10.29 12.31
CA THR A 135 2.45 9.31 11.30
C THR A 135 3.06 9.98 10.06
N LEU A 136 2.53 11.14 9.65
CA LEU A 136 3.13 11.93 8.57
C LEU A 136 4.55 12.36 8.93
N THR A 137 4.76 12.88 10.14
CA THR A 137 6.10 13.27 10.63
C THR A 137 7.04 12.07 10.65
N GLN A 138 6.60 10.90 11.13
CA GLN A 138 7.39 9.66 11.13
C GLN A 138 7.78 9.23 9.70
N LEU A 139 6.90 9.41 8.73
CA LEU A 139 7.16 9.11 7.32
C LEU A 139 8.19 10.07 6.72
N GLU A 140 8.05 11.38 7.01
CA GLU A 140 9.00 12.43 6.56
C GLU A 140 10.40 12.16 7.12
N ASP A 141 10.50 11.94 8.41
CA ASP A 141 11.75 11.62 9.09
C ASP A 141 12.42 10.35 8.54
N PHE A 142 11.62 9.32 8.28
CA PHE A 142 12.12 8.07 7.71
C PHE A 142 12.71 8.28 6.32
N LEU A 143 12.05 9.05 5.46
CA LEU A 143 12.53 9.32 4.11
C LEU A 143 13.76 10.25 4.13
N HIS A 144 13.77 11.26 4.99
CA HIS A 144 14.89 12.17 5.15
C HIS A 144 16.15 11.44 5.64
N LYS A 145 16.05 10.63 6.69
CA LYS A 145 17.17 9.82 7.24
C LYS A 145 17.74 8.82 6.24
N SER A 146 16.93 8.37 5.28
CA SER A 146 17.39 7.46 4.22
C SER A 146 17.96 8.18 2.99
N GLY A 147 17.94 9.52 2.95
CA GLY A 147 18.28 10.33 1.78
C GLY A 147 17.34 10.10 0.59
N ALA A 148 16.17 9.52 0.84
CA ALA A 148 15.21 9.16 -0.20
C ALA A 148 14.25 10.30 -0.56
N ASP A 149 14.16 11.34 0.27
CA ASP A 149 13.30 12.51 0.09
C ASP A 149 13.62 13.30 -1.20
N GLU A 150 14.84 13.22 -1.72
CA GLU A 150 15.24 13.80 -2.99
C GLU A 150 14.82 13.01 -4.24
N VAL A 151 14.43 11.75 -4.10
CA VAL A 151 13.98 10.89 -5.21
C VAL A 151 12.55 11.23 -5.60
N ASP A 152 12.30 11.48 -6.88
CA ASP A 152 10.98 11.94 -7.40
C ASP A 152 9.80 11.04 -7.00
N GLN A 153 10.03 9.74 -6.94
CA GLN A 153 9.02 8.78 -6.51
C GLN A 153 8.56 9.06 -5.07
N TYR A 154 9.48 9.36 -4.17
CA TYR A 154 9.18 9.64 -2.76
C TYR A 154 8.68 11.06 -2.55
N LYS A 155 9.11 12.03 -3.38
CA LYS A 155 8.49 13.37 -3.43
C LYS A 155 7.01 13.29 -3.79
N LYS A 156 6.65 12.44 -4.77
CA LYS A 156 5.25 12.20 -5.12
C LYS A 156 4.48 11.60 -3.95
N LEU A 157 5.07 10.60 -3.27
CA LEU A 157 4.48 9.93 -2.11
C LEU A 157 4.23 10.89 -0.96
N LEU A 158 5.23 11.69 -0.57
CA LEU A 158 5.09 12.71 0.47
C LEU A 158 4.02 13.74 0.14
N ARG A 159 3.95 14.17 -1.11
CA ARG A 159 2.91 15.07 -1.59
C ARG A 159 1.51 14.48 -1.42
N GLN A 160 1.34 13.19 -1.72
CA GLN A 160 0.07 12.48 -1.51
C GLN A 160 -0.25 12.34 -0.02
N ALA A 161 0.73 11.99 0.82
CA ALA A 161 0.58 11.87 2.26
C ALA A 161 0.14 13.22 2.90
N ARG A 162 0.81 14.32 2.54
CA ARG A 162 0.43 15.67 2.99
C ARG A 162 -0.97 16.07 2.53
N GLN A 163 -1.36 15.68 1.31
CA GLN A 163 -2.72 15.92 0.82
C GLN A 163 -3.78 15.15 1.62
N ILE A 164 -3.49 13.91 2.04
CA ILE A 164 -4.40 13.16 2.89
C ILE A 164 -4.63 13.92 4.19
N VAL A 165 -3.58 14.37 4.87
CA VAL A 165 -3.71 15.15 6.12
C VAL A 165 -4.46 16.46 5.88
N ALA A 166 -4.08 17.24 4.86
CA ALA A 166 -4.72 18.51 4.55
C ALA A 166 -6.22 18.38 4.27
N VAL A 167 -6.64 17.31 3.56
CA VAL A 167 -8.05 17.11 3.19
C VAL A 167 -8.87 16.49 4.33
N TYR A 168 -8.36 15.40 4.93
CA TYR A 168 -9.16 14.60 5.86
C TYR A 168 -9.02 15.02 7.32
N VAL A 169 -7.90 15.65 7.69
CA VAL A 169 -7.63 16.09 9.05
C VAL A 169 -7.82 17.60 9.22
N ASP A 170 -7.11 18.38 8.38
CA ASP A 170 -7.11 19.85 8.52
C ASP A 170 -8.31 20.50 7.83
N LYS A 171 -9.02 19.78 6.95
CA LYS A 171 -10.14 20.30 6.15
C LYS A 171 -9.74 21.57 5.39
N ASP A 172 -8.50 21.59 4.88
CA ASP A 172 -7.89 22.78 4.28
C ASP A 172 -8.49 23.09 2.89
N ILE A 173 -9.51 23.95 2.89
CA ILE A 173 -10.20 24.39 1.67
C ILE A 173 -9.29 25.16 0.70
N SER A 174 -8.16 25.71 1.17
CA SER A 174 -7.19 26.39 0.30
C SER A 174 -6.54 25.45 -0.72
N MET A 175 -6.63 24.14 -0.49
CA MET A 175 -6.16 23.10 -1.41
C MET A 175 -7.03 22.93 -2.67
N LEU A 176 -8.28 23.41 -2.68
CA LEU A 176 -9.21 23.24 -3.80
C LEU A 176 -8.63 23.59 -5.17
N PRO A 177 -8.05 24.79 -5.40
CA PRO A 177 -7.52 25.16 -6.71
C PRO A 177 -6.36 24.24 -7.15
N LYS A 178 -5.57 23.75 -6.20
CA LYS A 178 -4.46 22.85 -6.47
C LYS A 178 -4.97 21.45 -6.87
N LEU A 179 -5.94 20.91 -6.14
CA LEU A 179 -6.54 19.61 -6.43
C LEU A 179 -7.28 19.61 -7.77
N GLN A 180 -8.00 20.69 -8.11
CA GLN A 180 -8.68 20.87 -9.39
C GLN A 180 -7.70 20.83 -10.56
N ARG A 181 -6.58 21.56 -10.46
CA ARG A 181 -5.52 21.52 -11.49
C ARG A 181 -4.90 20.14 -11.63
N GLN A 182 -4.67 19.44 -10.52
CA GLN A 182 -4.14 18.10 -10.54
C GLN A 182 -5.13 17.10 -11.16
N ALA A 183 -6.41 17.16 -10.81
CA ALA A 183 -7.44 16.31 -11.39
C ALA A 183 -7.57 16.52 -12.92
N ALA A 184 -7.47 17.77 -13.38
CA ALA A 184 -7.49 18.09 -14.81
C ALA A 184 -6.27 17.54 -15.56
N ALA A 185 -5.09 17.53 -14.93
CA ALA A 185 -3.84 17.03 -15.51
C ALA A 185 -3.69 15.51 -15.43
N THR A 186 -4.44 14.82 -14.56
CA THR A 186 -4.32 13.38 -14.32
C THR A 186 -5.02 12.59 -15.41
N LYS A 187 -4.25 11.72 -16.11
CA LYS A 187 -4.76 10.87 -17.20
C LYS A 187 -5.40 9.57 -16.68
N ASP A 188 -4.83 8.98 -15.61
CA ASP A 188 -5.37 7.77 -14.99
C ASP A 188 -6.76 8.05 -14.38
N GLY A 189 -7.73 7.17 -14.71
CA GLY A 189 -9.11 7.33 -14.28
C GLY A 189 -9.28 7.19 -12.76
N ALA A 190 -8.64 6.20 -12.16
CA ALA A 190 -8.76 5.94 -10.73
C ALA A 190 -8.08 7.05 -9.90
N ASP A 191 -6.85 7.44 -10.25
CA ASP A 191 -6.14 8.55 -9.59
C ASP A 191 -6.93 9.86 -9.71
N ARG A 192 -7.52 10.13 -10.88
CA ARG A 192 -8.39 11.30 -11.10
C ARG A 192 -9.65 11.23 -10.26
N GLY A 193 -10.28 10.06 -10.17
CA GLY A 193 -11.45 9.84 -9.33
C GLY A 193 -11.19 10.12 -7.86
N LEU A 194 -10.05 9.68 -7.33
CA LEU A 194 -9.64 9.98 -5.94
C LEU A 194 -9.44 11.49 -5.71
N LEU A 195 -8.84 12.20 -6.67
CA LEU A 195 -8.70 13.66 -6.58
C LEU A 195 -10.08 14.34 -6.62
N GLN A 196 -11.00 13.88 -7.48
CA GLN A 196 -12.36 14.39 -7.58
C GLN A 196 -13.13 14.18 -6.28
N PHE A 197 -13.00 13.01 -5.65
CA PHE A 197 -13.60 12.75 -4.34
C PHE A 197 -13.07 13.68 -3.25
N ARG A 198 -11.75 13.94 -3.22
CA ARG A 198 -11.15 14.93 -2.30
C ARG A 198 -11.64 16.36 -2.55
N ILE A 199 -11.85 16.74 -3.81
CA ILE A 199 -12.41 18.04 -4.15
C ILE A 199 -13.86 18.12 -3.65
N ALA A 200 -14.67 17.08 -3.88
CA ALA A 200 -16.06 17.04 -3.39
C ALA A 200 -16.11 17.25 -1.87
N LYS A 201 -15.25 16.53 -1.13
CA LYS A 201 -15.15 16.63 0.32
C LYS A 201 -14.79 18.05 0.79
N LEU A 202 -13.79 18.68 0.17
CA LEU A 202 -13.41 20.05 0.51
C LEU A 202 -14.46 21.10 0.08
N SER A 203 -15.18 20.86 -1.04
CA SER A 203 -16.28 21.72 -1.46
C SER A 203 -17.42 21.68 -0.45
N HIS A 204 -17.77 20.49 0.05
CA HIS A 204 -18.72 20.33 1.15
C HIS A 204 -18.30 21.11 2.41
N TYR A 205 -17.03 21.00 2.84
CA TYR A 205 -16.51 21.78 3.97
C TYR A 205 -16.51 23.28 3.72
N ALA A 206 -16.42 23.73 2.48
CA ALA A 206 -16.57 25.13 2.09
C ALA A 206 -18.03 25.61 2.03
N GLY A 207 -19.03 24.70 2.20
CA GLY A 207 -20.43 25.01 2.06
C GLY A 207 -20.91 25.10 0.60
N ASP A 208 -20.09 24.68 -0.38
CA ASP A 208 -20.43 24.67 -1.80
C ASP A 208 -20.94 23.26 -2.18
N GLU A 209 -22.20 23.01 -1.83
CA GLU A 209 -22.85 21.70 -2.05
C GLU A 209 -23.03 21.39 -3.53
N ASP A 210 -23.29 22.39 -4.36
CA ASP A 210 -23.41 22.21 -5.81
C ASP A 210 -22.11 21.71 -6.41
N GLN A 211 -20.99 22.29 -6.00
CA GLN A 211 -19.67 21.85 -6.44
C GLN A 211 -19.35 20.45 -5.88
N ALA A 212 -19.70 20.16 -4.63
CA ALA A 212 -19.52 18.85 -4.02
C ALA A 212 -20.22 17.76 -4.84
N GLU A 213 -21.50 17.96 -5.18
CA GLU A 213 -22.29 17.04 -5.99
C GLU A 213 -21.68 16.83 -7.39
N VAL A 214 -21.29 17.91 -8.08
CA VAL A 214 -20.63 17.82 -9.39
C VAL A 214 -19.39 16.94 -9.34
N TYR A 215 -18.55 17.10 -8.31
CA TYR A 215 -17.32 16.31 -8.18
C TYR A 215 -17.57 14.90 -7.67
N LEU A 216 -18.59 14.63 -6.85
CA LEU A 216 -19.05 13.28 -6.51
C LEU A 216 -19.48 12.51 -7.75
N ASN A 217 -20.31 13.12 -8.60
CA ASN A 217 -20.76 12.51 -9.85
C ASN A 217 -19.59 12.18 -10.80
N ARG A 218 -18.56 13.04 -10.85
CA ARG A 218 -17.33 12.76 -11.62
C ARG A 218 -16.52 11.63 -11.01
N ALA A 219 -16.37 11.60 -9.68
CA ALA A 219 -15.68 10.55 -8.94
C ALA A 219 -16.37 9.20 -9.12
N ALA A 220 -17.70 9.13 -9.06
CA ALA A 220 -18.49 7.92 -9.28
C ALA A 220 -18.17 7.25 -10.61
N LYS A 221 -18.02 8.04 -11.70
CA LYS A 221 -17.67 7.52 -13.02
C LYS A 221 -16.27 6.89 -13.06
N ASN A 222 -15.32 7.48 -12.36
CA ASN A 222 -13.91 7.06 -12.37
C ASN A 222 -13.58 5.98 -11.32
N LEU A 223 -14.36 5.88 -10.24
CA LEU A 223 -14.15 4.94 -9.13
C LEU A 223 -15.18 3.81 -9.11
N LYS A 224 -15.91 3.60 -10.21
CA LYS A 224 -16.83 2.49 -10.35
C LYS A 224 -16.12 1.16 -10.08
N ASN A 225 -16.76 0.29 -9.29
CA ASN A 225 -16.22 -1.00 -8.87
C ASN A 225 -14.98 -0.93 -7.95
N THR A 226 -14.79 0.17 -7.25
CA THR A 226 -13.82 0.29 -6.16
C THR A 226 -14.53 0.33 -4.80
N ALA A 227 -13.79 0.21 -3.71
CA ALA A 227 -14.34 0.38 -2.37
C ALA A 227 -14.96 1.77 -2.14
N TYR A 228 -14.55 2.77 -2.93
CA TYR A 228 -15.11 4.12 -2.86
C TYR A 228 -16.50 4.25 -3.47
N SER A 229 -16.93 3.32 -4.35
CA SER A 229 -18.27 3.45 -5.00
C SER A 229 -19.38 3.50 -3.97
N VAL A 230 -19.35 2.64 -2.96
CA VAL A 230 -20.38 2.62 -1.90
C VAL A 230 -20.41 3.92 -1.09
N ILE A 231 -19.24 4.48 -0.78
CA ILE A 231 -19.12 5.75 -0.05
C ILE A 231 -19.66 6.91 -0.91
N ILE A 232 -19.32 6.92 -2.20
CA ILE A 232 -19.76 7.97 -3.13
C ILE A 232 -21.27 7.90 -3.35
N ASP A 233 -21.83 6.70 -3.55
CA ASP A 233 -23.27 6.51 -3.73
C ASP A 233 -24.02 7.01 -2.47
N SER A 234 -23.56 6.65 -1.27
CA SER A 234 -24.13 7.17 -0.02
C SER A 234 -23.96 8.69 0.14
N ALA A 235 -22.83 9.26 -0.31
CA ALA A 235 -22.58 10.69 -0.24
C ALA A 235 -23.42 11.48 -1.27
N LEU A 236 -23.82 10.88 -2.38
CA LEU A 236 -24.76 11.48 -3.34
C LEU A 236 -26.21 11.51 -2.81
N GLU A 237 -26.57 10.58 -1.91
CA GLU A 237 -27.84 10.59 -1.21
C GLU A 237 -27.86 11.56 -0.02
N ASP A 238 -26.74 11.65 0.71
CA ASP A 238 -26.58 12.50 1.89
C ASP A 238 -25.12 13.00 2.00
N HIS A 239 -24.90 14.27 1.66
CA HIS A 239 -23.57 14.90 1.70
C HIS A 239 -22.91 14.86 3.10
N SER A 240 -23.69 14.73 4.19
CA SER A 240 -23.13 14.59 5.54
C SER A 240 -22.23 13.36 5.70
N VAL A 241 -22.35 12.37 4.82
CA VAL A 241 -21.46 11.21 4.75
C VAL A 241 -20.01 11.63 4.49
N LEU A 242 -19.78 12.74 3.78
CA LEU A 242 -18.45 13.29 3.53
C LEU A 242 -17.72 13.72 4.81
N GLU A 243 -18.42 13.96 5.89
CA GLU A 243 -17.80 14.28 7.19
C GLU A 243 -17.15 13.07 7.86
N ARG A 244 -17.64 11.86 7.56
CA ARG A 244 -17.24 10.61 8.22
C ARG A 244 -16.09 9.90 7.51
N TYR A 245 -15.91 10.15 6.22
CA TYR A 245 -14.94 9.48 5.36
C TYR A 245 -13.96 10.55 4.81
#